data_a906321232687b7b738c3330b9f013b9
#
_entry.id   a906321232687b7b738c3330b9f013b9
#
_cell.length_a   1.000
_cell.length_b   1.000
_cell.length_c   1.000
_cell.angle_alpha   90.00
_cell.angle_beta   90.00
_cell.angle_gamma   90.00
#
_symmetry.space_group_name_H-M   'P 1'
#
loop_
_entity.id
_entity.type
_entity.pdbx_description
1 polymer ?
#
loop_
_entity_poly.entity_id
_entity_poly.type
_entity_poly.pdbx_seq_one_letter_code
_entity_poly.pdbx_strand_id
1 'polypeptide(L)'
;MNKKQIYEQMKKIVETSGGKILLFEYHKKIFGNIIITIQKGLCVYEFVTDRGEIFCNKKPICNDSYYREENKKTHEKLLEVIKGILETSNC
;
A
#
# COMPACT_ATOMS: atom_id res chain seq x y z
N MET A 1 -12.76 6.00 6.68
CA MET A 1 -11.79 6.94 6.08
C MET A 1 -12.13 7.19 4.63
N ASN A 2 -11.92 8.39 4.15
CA ASN A 2 -12.13 8.70 2.75
C ASN A 2 -10.81 8.60 1.96
N LYS A 3 -10.92 8.70 0.64
CA LYS A 3 -9.77 8.58 -0.28
C LYS A 3 -8.64 9.57 0.07
N LYS A 4 -9.01 10.81 0.39
CA LYS A 4 -8.02 11.85 0.70
C LYS A 4 -7.22 11.53 1.96
N GLN A 5 -7.89 11.05 3.00
CA GLN A 5 -7.23 10.67 4.25
C GLN A 5 -6.26 9.52 4.05
N ILE A 6 -6.68 8.51 3.29
CA ILE A 6 -5.83 7.36 2.98
C ILE A 6 -4.62 7.80 2.17
N TYR A 7 -4.85 8.62 1.15
CA TYR A 7 -3.77 9.14 0.31
C TYR A 7 -2.73 9.93 1.12
N GLU A 8 -3.20 10.79 2.04
CA GLU A 8 -2.29 11.60 2.86
C GLU A 8 -1.43 10.74 3.78
N GLN A 9 -2.01 9.67 4.34
CA GLN A 9 -1.25 8.72 5.16
C GLN A 9 -0.19 8.01 4.34
N MET A 10 -0.56 7.53 3.13
CA MET A 10 0.39 6.87 2.23
C MET A 10 1.50 7.82 1.81
N LYS A 11 1.15 9.04 1.43
CA LYS A 11 2.10 10.05 0.99
C LYS A 11 3.13 10.36 2.07
N LYS A 12 2.70 10.51 3.30
CA LYS A 12 3.59 10.80 4.42
C LYS A 12 4.64 9.70 4.60
N ILE A 13 4.20 8.45 4.58
CA ILE A 13 5.09 7.30 4.76
C ILE A 13 6.03 7.15 3.57
N VAL A 14 5.51 7.28 2.35
CA VAL A 14 6.30 7.15 1.13
C VAL A 14 7.39 8.23 1.07
N GLU A 15 7.03 9.48 1.28
CA GLU A 15 7.99 10.58 1.23
C GLU A 15 9.03 10.48 2.34
N THR A 16 8.63 10.11 3.55
CA THR A 16 9.55 9.92 4.66
C THR A 16 10.56 8.81 4.38
N SER A 17 10.16 7.81 3.61
CA SER A 17 11.02 6.69 3.23
C SER A 17 11.81 6.93 1.94
N GLY A 18 11.75 8.15 1.40
CA GLY A 18 12.52 8.52 0.21
C GLY A 18 11.87 8.17 -1.12
N GLY A 19 10.59 7.82 -1.11
CA GLY A 19 9.86 7.45 -2.32
C GLY A 19 8.96 8.55 -2.85
N LYS A 20 8.31 8.23 -3.97
CA LYS A 20 7.36 9.11 -4.64
C LYS A 20 6.18 8.28 -5.13
N ILE A 21 4.95 8.77 -4.91
CA ILE A 21 3.75 8.11 -5.41
C ILE A 21 3.56 8.49 -6.88
N LEU A 22 3.48 7.47 -7.74
CA LEU A 22 3.22 7.65 -9.17
C LEU A 22 1.74 7.46 -9.50
N LEU A 23 1.05 6.58 -8.78
CA LEU A 23 -0.36 6.27 -9.00
C LEU A 23 -0.99 5.90 -7.67
N PHE A 24 -2.21 6.36 -7.44
CA PHE A 24 -3.00 5.97 -6.28
C PHE A 24 -4.46 5.83 -6.67
N GLU A 25 -5.05 4.65 -6.40
CA GLU A 25 -6.47 4.40 -6.59
C GLU A 25 -7.04 3.76 -5.33
N TYR A 26 -8.23 4.19 -4.96
CA TYR A 26 -8.97 3.63 -3.83
C TYR A 26 -10.39 3.31 -4.29
N HIS A 27 -10.75 2.04 -4.24
CA HIS A 27 -12.05 1.53 -4.69
C HIS A 27 -12.92 1.20 -3.49
N LYS A 28 -13.54 2.24 -2.90
CA LYS A 28 -14.35 2.10 -1.69
C LYS A 28 -15.48 1.08 -1.85
N LYS A 29 -16.11 1.04 -3.02
CA LYS A 29 -17.24 0.14 -3.30
C LYS A 29 -16.82 -1.28 -3.65
N ILE A 30 -15.52 -1.51 -3.84
CA ILE A 30 -14.96 -2.82 -4.17
C ILE A 30 -14.02 -3.19 -3.03
N PHE A 31 -14.61 -3.57 -1.88
CA PHE A 31 -13.90 -4.02 -0.68
C PHE A 31 -12.86 -3.03 -0.13
N GLY A 32 -12.94 -1.74 -0.52
CA GLY A 32 -11.93 -0.76 -0.11
C GLY A 32 -10.54 -1.05 -0.64
N ASN A 33 -10.45 -1.70 -1.81
CA ASN A 33 -9.18 -2.07 -2.41
C ASN A 33 -8.36 -0.84 -2.79
N ILE A 34 -7.04 -0.95 -2.61
CA ILE A 34 -6.09 0.12 -2.92
C ILE A 34 -5.11 -0.37 -3.96
N ILE A 35 -4.80 0.49 -4.94
CA ILE A 35 -3.70 0.29 -5.87
C ILE A 35 -2.79 1.50 -5.72
N ILE A 36 -1.54 1.26 -5.38
CA ILE A 36 -0.56 2.35 -5.23
C ILE A 36 0.75 1.95 -5.87
N THR A 37 1.26 2.79 -6.76
CA THR A 37 2.55 2.62 -7.41
C THR A 37 3.52 3.64 -6.86
N ILE A 38 4.67 3.19 -6.41
CA ILE A 38 5.67 4.00 -5.73
C ILE A 38 7.00 3.81 -6.42
N GLN A 39 7.71 4.92 -6.65
CA GLN A 39 9.08 4.90 -7.14
C GLN A 39 10.03 5.32 -6.02
N LYS A 40 11.10 4.56 -5.86
CA LYS A 40 12.22 4.95 -5.01
C LYS A 40 13.51 4.66 -5.75
N GLY A 41 14.26 5.73 -6.06
CA GLY A 41 15.45 5.60 -6.91
C GLY A 41 15.09 5.04 -8.28
N LEU A 42 15.72 3.95 -8.66
CA LEU A 42 15.46 3.27 -9.92
C LEU A 42 14.43 2.14 -9.80
N CYS A 43 13.91 1.90 -8.61
CA CYS A 43 12.95 0.83 -8.38
C CYS A 43 11.53 1.34 -8.37
N VAL A 44 10.62 0.56 -8.95
CA VAL A 44 9.18 0.84 -8.94
C VAL A 44 8.46 -0.32 -8.28
N TYR A 45 7.61 -0.01 -7.32
CA TYR A 45 6.82 -0.99 -6.58
C TYR A 45 5.35 -0.74 -6.80
N GLU A 46 4.60 -1.76 -7.19
CA GLU A 46 3.14 -1.70 -7.31
C GLU A 46 2.54 -2.51 -6.16
N PHE A 47 1.82 -1.84 -5.27
CA PHE A 47 1.11 -2.50 -4.18
C PHE A 47 -0.37 -2.53 -4.51
N VAL A 48 -0.98 -3.69 -4.33
CA VAL A 48 -2.42 -3.89 -4.55
C VAL A 48 -2.98 -4.61 -3.33
N THR A 49 -4.11 -4.11 -2.82
CA THR A 49 -4.86 -4.86 -1.82
C THR A 49 -6.12 -5.42 -2.46
N ASP A 50 -6.45 -6.66 -2.14
CA ASP A 50 -7.65 -7.32 -2.62
C ASP A 50 -8.21 -8.18 -1.51
N ARG A 51 -9.35 -7.76 -0.93
CA ARG A 51 -10.07 -8.50 0.12
C ARG A 51 -9.16 -8.89 1.30
N GLY A 52 -8.32 -7.95 1.73
CA GLY A 52 -7.42 -8.16 2.86
C GLY A 52 -6.08 -8.78 2.49
N GLU A 53 -5.90 -9.22 1.27
CA GLU A 53 -4.62 -9.70 0.78
C GLU A 53 -3.81 -8.53 0.23
N ILE A 54 -2.49 -8.57 0.40
CA ILE A 54 -1.59 -7.53 -0.08
C ILE A 54 -0.61 -8.13 -1.06
N PHE A 55 -0.48 -7.50 -2.22
CA PHE A 55 0.42 -7.91 -3.29
C PHE A 55 1.43 -6.82 -3.57
N CYS A 56 2.67 -7.21 -3.83
CA CYS A 56 3.72 -6.31 -4.31
C CYS A 56 4.27 -6.87 -5.60
N ASN A 57 4.17 -6.07 -6.68
CA ASN A 57 4.60 -6.49 -8.01
C ASN A 57 3.96 -7.82 -8.41
N LYS A 58 2.67 -7.94 -8.16
CA LYS A 58 1.82 -9.11 -8.48
C LYS A 58 2.13 -10.37 -7.66
N LYS A 59 3.00 -10.26 -6.66
CA LYS A 59 3.31 -11.39 -5.77
C LYS A 59 2.64 -11.17 -4.40
N PRO A 60 1.98 -12.17 -3.83
CA PRO A 60 1.37 -12.04 -2.51
C PRO A 60 2.47 -11.91 -1.45
N ILE A 61 2.36 -10.88 -0.61
CA ILE A 61 3.32 -10.62 0.46
C ILE A 61 2.67 -10.65 1.84
N CYS A 62 1.36 -10.63 1.87
CA CYS A 62 0.61 -10.78 3.11
C CYS A 62 -0.68 -11.50 2.77
N ASN A 63 -0.88 -12.67 3.35
CA ASN A 63 -2.05 -13.50 3.08
C ASN A 63 -2.64 -13.95 4.42
N ASP A 64 -2.98 -12.96 5.25
CA ASP A 64 -3.57 -13.20 6.55
C ASP A 64 -5.08 -13.05 6.47
N SER A 65 -5.81 -14.12 6.70
CA SER A 65 -7.27 -14.13 6.66
C SER A 65 -7.91 -13.18 7.66
N TYR A 66 -7.19 -12.80 8.71
CA TYR A 66 -7.70 -11.83 9.68
C TYR A 66 -7.95 -10.46 9.09
N TYR A 67 -7.28 -10.11 8.01
CA TYR A 67 -7.45 -8.81 7.37
C TYR A 67 -8.60 -8.76 6.38
N ARG A 68 -9.20 -9.92 6.05
CA ARG A 68 -10.30 -9.99 5.08
C ARG A 68 -11.58 -9.33 5.58
N GLU A 69 -11.82 -9.36 6.88
CA GLU A 69 -13.06 -8.87 7.45
C GLU A 69 -13.00 -7.41 7.87
N GLU A 70 -11.82 -6.83 7.96
CA GLU A 70 -11.63 -5.47 8.45
C GLU A 70 -10.75 -4.64 7.53
N ASN A 71 -11.37 -3.89 6.63
CA ASN A 71 -10.67 -2.99 5.70
C ASN A 71 -9.71 -2.04 6.40
N LYS A 72 -10.07 -1.60 7.61
CA LYS A 72 -9.24 -0.69 8.39
C LYS A 72 -7.88 -1.30 8.73
N LYS A 73 -7.88 -2.58 9.11
CA LYS A 73 -6.63 -3.28 9.42
C LYS A 73 -5.79 -3.53 8.19
N THR A 74 -6.45 -3.74 7.04
CA THR A 74 -5.74 -3.89 5.77
C THR A 74 -4.97 -2.61 5.43
N HIS A 75 -5.56 -1.44 5.64
CA HIS A 75 -4.88 -0.16 5.41
C HIS A 75 -3.65 -0.01 6.32
N GLU A 76 -3.80 -0.31 7.59
CA GLU A 76 -2.70 -0.22 8.54
C GLU A 76 -1.58 -1.17 8.18
N LYS A 77 -1.93 -2.40 7.78
CA LYS A 77 -0.95 -3.40 7.37
C LYS A 77 -0.24 -2.98 6.09
N LEU A 78 -0.97 -2.40 5.14
CA LEU A 78 -0.36 -1.90 3.91
C LEU A 78 0.66 -0.81 4.20
N LEU A 79 0.36 0.12 5.11
CA LEU A 79 1.31 1.16 5.51
C LEU A 79 2.59 0.56 6.09
N GLU A 80 2.47 -0.44 6.95
CA GLU A 80 3.63 -1.13 7.52
C GLU A 80 4.47 -1.82 6.46
N VAL A 81 3.81 -2.50 5.52
CA VAL A 81 4.46 -3.23 4.44
C VAL A 81 5.22 -2.26 3.53
N ILE A 82 4.59 -1.16 3.14
CA ILE A 82 5.22 -0.14 2.30
C ILE A 82 6.45 0.43 3.00
N LYS A 83 6.30 0.81 4.27
CA LYS A 83 7.40 1.36 5.05
C LYS A 83 8.57 0.38 5.12
N GLY A 84 8.30 -0.88 5.45
CA GLY A 84 9.35 -1.89 5.56
C GLY A 84 10.09 -2.12 4.26
N ILE A 85 9.35 -2.22 3.14
CA ILE A 85 9.97 -2.45 1.83
C ILE A 85 10.81 -1.24 1.40
N LEU A 86 10.29 -0.02 1.56
CA LEU A 86 11.02 1.18 1.16
C LEU A 86 12.27 1.42 2.03
N GLU A 87 12.19 1.14 3.33
CA GLU A 87 13.32 1.32 4.23
C GLU A 87 14.44 0.31 3.98
N THR A 88 14.10 -0.89 3.51
CA THR A 88 15.11 -1.93 3.21
C THR A 88 15.53 -1.93 1.75
N SER A 89 14.94 -1.08 0.92
CA SER A 89 15.25 -1.00 -0.50
C SER A 89 16.65 -0.42 -0.73
N ASN A 90 17.40 -1.05 -1.62
CA ASN A 90 18.73 -0.59 -2.04
C ASN A 90 18.69 0.29 -3.29
N CYS A 91 17.51 0.75 -3.68
CA CYS A 91 17.35 1.57 -4.88
C CYS A 91 17.46 3.08 -4.65
#